data_d419fbb7d93cf9923ff81e21bec370a8
#
_entry.id   d419fbb7d93cf9923ff81e21bec370a8
#
_cell.length_a   1.000
_cell.length_b   1.000
_cell.length_c   1.000
_cell.angle_alpha   90.00
_cell.angle_beta   90.00
_cell.angle_gamma   90.00
#
_symmetry.space_group_name_H-M   'P 1'
#
loop_
_entity.id
_entity.type
_entity.pdbx_description
1 polymer ?
#
loop_
_entity_poly.entity_id
_entity_poly.type
_entity_poly.pdbx_seq_one_letter_code
_entity_poly.pdbx_strand_id
1 'polypeptide(L)'
;MNLLCLDLEGVLVPEIWIAFAEVTGIPEFKRTTRDEPDYDKLIDLLDKHGLKLDSIQKVIGEIDPLPGAVDFIAEVRKVGEVVILSDTFTQFAGPLMAKLNHPALFCDTLTIDETGRVAG
;
A
#
# COMPACT_ATOMS: atom_id res chain seq x y z
N MET A 1 26.58 0.19 11.39
CA MET A 1 25.10 0.26 11.30
C MET A 1 24.61 -0.79 10.31
N ASN A 2 23.65 -1.57 10.71
CA ASN A 2 23.01 -2.54 9.83
C ASN A 2 21.77 -1.93 9.18
N LEU A 3 21.61 -2.15 7.89
CA LEU A 3 20.45 -1.69 7.13
C LEU A 3 19.74 -2.89 6.53
N LEU A 4 18.46 -3.06 6.86
CA LEU A 4 17.63 -4.13 6.31
C LEU A 4 16.60 -3.53 5.35
N CYS A 5 16.67 -3.93 4.10
CA CYS A 5 15.72 -3.51 3.07
C CYS A 5 14.65 -4.59 2.90
N LEU A 6 13.39 -4.20 3.01
CA LEU A 6 12.24 -5.10 2.92
C LEU A 6 11.27 -4.62 1.86
N ASP A 7 10.61 -5.56 1.21
CA ASP A 7 9.42 -5.26 0.42
C ASP A 7 8.23 -5.06 1.37
N LEU A 8 7.18 -4.40 0.91
CA LEU A 8 5.98 -4.14 1.69
C LEU A 8 4.91 -5.20 1.48
N GLU A 9 4.40 -5.28 0.25
CA GLU A 9 3.28 -6.16 -0.08
C GLU A 9 3.72 -7.63 -0.15
N GLY A 10 2.96 -8.49 0.52
CA GLY A 10 3.27 -9.91 0.61
C GLY A 10 4.35 -10.27 1.61
N VAL A 11 4.97 -9.29 2.26
CA VAL A 11 6.02 -9.46 3.27
C VAL A 11 5.57 -8.92 4.63
N LEU A 12 5.14 -7.68 4.68
CA LEU A 12 4.70 -7.01 5.90
C LEU A 12 3.19 -6.80 5.95
N VAL A 13 2.58 -6.60 4.80
CA VAL A 13 1.13 -6.42 4.64
C VAL A 13 0.67 -7.32 3.50
N PRO A 14 -0.64 -7.66 3.45
CA PRO A 14 -1.20 -8.35 2.28
C PRO A 14 -1.01 -7.53 1.00
N GLU A 15 -1.10 -8.16 -0.15
CA GLU A 15 -1.15 -7.41 -1.41
C GLU A 15 -2.34 -6.46 -1.37
N ILE A 16 -2.06 -5.16 -1.51
CA ILE A 16 -3.03 -4.10 -1.23
C ILE A 16 -4.30 -4.24 -2.06
N TRP A 17 -4.16 -4.49 -3.35
CA TRP A 17 -5.32 -4.53 -4.24
C TRP A 17 -6.16 -5.79 -4.05
N ILE A 18 -5.58 -6.91 -3.63
CA ILE A 18 -6.33 -8.10 -3.26
C ILE A 18 -7.15 -7.83 -2.00
N ALA A 19 -6.52 -7.27 -0.97
CA ALA A 19 -7.20 -6.89 0.26
C ALA A 19 -8.26 -5.80 0.01
N PHE A 20 -7.96 -4.84 -0.87
CA PHE A 20 -8.88 -3.80 -1.28
C PHE A 20 -10.14 -4.38 -1.93
N ALA A 21 -9.98 -5.38 -2.80
CA ALA A 21 -11.10 -6.07 -3.41
C ALA A 21 -12.00 -6.76 -2.37
N GLU A 22 -11.38 -7.36 -1.36
CA GLU A 22 -12.13 -8.04 -0.30
C GLU A 22 -12.91 -7.06 0.58
N VAL A 23 -12.30 -5.94 0.97
CA VAL A 23 -12.94 -4.93 1.81
C VAL A 23 -14.08 -4.23 1.06
N THR A 24 -13.86 -3.86 -0.19
CA THR A 24 -14.87 -3.13 -1.00
C THR A 24 -15.93 -4.02 -1.61
N GLY A 25 -15.68 -5.33 -1.73
CA GLY A 25 -16.56 -6.25 -2.44
C GLY A 25 -16.51 -6.09 -3.95
N ILE A 26 -15.47 -5.46 -4.49
CA ILE A 26 -15.31 -5.24 -5.93
C ILE A 26 -14.21 -6.19 -6.44
N PRO A 27 -14.58 -7.35 -7.02
CA PRO A 27 -13.60 -8.38 -7.39
C PRO A 27 -12.64 -7.97 -8.50
N GLU A 28 -12.97 -6.96 -9.28
CA GLU A 28 -12.10 -6.44 -10.34
C GLU A 28 -10.75 -5.95 -9.80
N PHE A 29 -10.69 -5.49 -8.55
CA PHE A 29 -9.45 -5.05 -7.91
C PHE A 29 -8.51 -6.19 -7.56
N LYS A 30 -8.93 -7.45 -7.64
CA LYS A 30 -8.03 -8.59 -7.45
C LYS A 30 -6.96 -8.71 -8.52
N ARG A 31 -7.14 -8.01 -9.64
CA ARG A 31 -6.09 -7.88 -10.65
C ARG A 31 -5.01 -6.98 -10.09
N THR A 32 -3.89 -7.57 -9.75
CA THR A 32 -2.72 -6.85 -9.25
C THR A 32 -1.86 -6.40 -10.41
N THR A 33 -0.81 -5.64 -10.14
CA THR A 33 0.16 -5.24 -11.16
C THR A 33 0.90 -6.43 -11.77
N ARG A 34 0.85 -7.59 -11.14
CA ARG A 34 1.38 -8.83 -11.70
C ARG A 34 0.50 -9.36 -12.83
N ASP A 35 -0.83 -9.33 -12.62
CA ASP A 35 -1.81 -9.81 -13.59
C ASP A 35 -2.15 -8.74 -14.62
N GLU A 36 -2.17 -7.48 -14.20
CA GLU A 36 -2.48 -6.32 -15.01
C GLU A 36 -1.47 -5.23 -14.71
N PRO A 37 -0.33 -5.20 -15.43
CA PRO A 37 0.74 -4.23 -15.15
C PRO A 37 0.42 -2.81 -15.62
N ASP A 38 -0.71 -2.59 -16.27
CA ASP A 38 -1.10 -1.27 -16.77
C ASP A 38 -1.82 -0.49 -15.68
N TYR A 39 -1.11 0.46 -15.06
CA TYR A 39 -1.68 1.33 -14.03
C TYR A 39 -2.81 2.21 -14.54
N ASP A 40 -2.86 2.54 -15.83
CA ASP A 40 -3.93 3.34 -16.40
C ASP A 40 -5.28 2.62 -16.26
N LYS A 41 -5.29 1.31 -16.40
CA LYS A 41 -6.51 0.51 -16.20
C LYS A 41 -6.97 0.52 -14.75
N LEU A 42 -6.02 0.50 -13.81
CA LEU A 42 -6.33 0.60 -12.39
C LEU A 42 -6.95 1.97 -12.07
N ILE A 43 -6.37 3.03 -12.60
CA ILE A 43 -6.86 4.40 -12.42
C ILE A 43 -8.27 4.52 -13.00
N ASP A 44 -8.51 3.99 -14.20
CA ASP A 44 -9.84 3.98 -14.82
C ASP A 44 -10.86 3.22 -13.97
N LEU A 45 -10.45 2.12 -13.37
CA LEU A 45 -11.31 1.32 -12.49
C LEU A 45 -11.69 2.08 -11.23
N LEU A 46 -10.74 2.78 -10.62
CA LEU A 46 -10.99 3.64 -9.46
C LEU A 46 -11.98 4.73 -9.81
N ASP A 47 -11.80 5.39 -10.96
CA ASP A 47 -12.68 6.44 -11.44
C ASP A 47 -14.09 5.92 -11.74
N LYS A 48 -14.19 4.75 -12.37
CA LYS A 48 -15.47 4.08 -12.68
C LYS A 48 -16.31 3.84 -11.43
N HIS A 49 -15.68 3.50 -10.32
CA HIS A 49 -16.37 3.26 -9.05
C HIS A 49 -16.46 4.51 -8.16
N GLY A 50 -16.06 5.67 -8.67
CA GLY A 50 -16.13 6.93 -7.93
C GLY A 50 -15.20 7.01 -6.73
N LEU A 51 -14.12 6.23 -6.74
CA LEU A 51 -13.19 6.16 -5.61
C LEU A 51 -12.13 7.26 -5.71
N LYS A 52 -12.19 8.20 -4.78
CA LYS A 52 -11.22 9.27 -4.63
C LYS A 52 -10.21 8.90 -3.55
N LEU A 53 -9.15 9.69 -3.44
CA LEU A 53 -8.05 9.42 -2.51
C LEU A 53 -8.53 9.14 -1.08
N ASP A 54 -9.44 9.97 -0.54
CA ASP A 54 -9.94 9.83 0.82
C ASP A 54 -10.61 8.47 1.04
N SER A 55 -11.42 8.03 0.08
CA SER A 55 -12.10 6.74 0.14
C SER A 55 -11.12 5.58 0.06
N ILE A 56 -10.13 5.71 -0.83
CA ILE A 56 -9.08 4.71 -1.01
C ILE A 56 -8.26 4.56 0.28
N GLN A 57 -7.83 5.66 0.86
CA GLN A 57 -7.05 5.64 2.09
C GLN A 57 -7.84 5.07 3.27
N LYS A 58 -9.13 5.34 3.34
CA LYS A 58 -10.00 4.78 4.35
C LYS A 58 -10.05 3.25 4.25
N VAL A 59 -10.21 2.73 3.04
CA VAL A 59 -10.24 1.29 2.81
C VAL A 59 -8.89 0.65 3.16
N ILE A 60 -7.80 1.26 2.71
CA ILE A 60 -6.45 0.76 3.01
C ILE A 60 -6.18 0.77 4.51
N GLY A 61 -6.69 1.79 5.22
CA GLY A 61 -6.58 1.87 6.67
C GLY A 61 -7.25 0.72 7.43
N GLU A 62 -8.14 -0.03 6.78
CA GLU A 62 -8.78 -1.21 7.34
C GLU A 62 -7.94 -2.49 7.13
N ILE A 63 -6.88 -2.42 6.35
CA ILE A 63 -6.00 -3.56 6.09
C ILE A 63 -5.01 -3.68 7.25
N ASP A 64 -4.92 -4.87 7.85
CA ASP A 64 -3.99 -5.12 8.94
C ASP A 64 -2.66 -5.69 8.41
N PRO A 65 -1.53 -5.40 9.09
CA PRO A 65 -0.26 -6.05 8.78
C PRO A 65 -0.38 -7.57 8.89
N LEU A 66 0.48 -8.28 8.17
CA LEU A 66 0.55 -9.72 8.28
C LEU A 66 0.94 -10.12 9.70
N PRO A 67 0.49 -11.30 10.19
CA PRO A 67 0.85 -11.76 11.53
C PRO A 67 2.35 -11.77 11.74
N GLY A 68 2.81 -11.16 12.82
CA GLY A 68 4.22 -11.08 13.17
C GLY A 68 5.00 -9.95 12.53
N ALA A 69 4.41 -9.21 11.57
CA ALA A 69 5.13 -8.13 10.87
C ALA A 69 5.58 -7.01 11.81
N VAL A 70 4.68 -6.54 12.67
CA VAL A 70 4.97 -5.46 13.61
C VAL A 70 6.07 -5.89 14.59
N ASP A 71 5.97 -7.09 15.13
CA ASP A 71 6.96 -7.63 16.06
C ASP A 71 8.31 -7.83 15.38
N PHE A 72 8.31 -8.29 14.13
CA PHE A 72 9.52 -8.46 13.35
C PHE A 72 10.28 -7.13 13.16
N ILE A 73 9.55 -6.06 12.79
CA ILE A 73 10.14 -4.74 12.64
C ILE A 73 10.72 -4.25 13.97
N ALA A 74 9.98 -4.42 15.07
CA ALA A 74 10.44 -4.02 16.39
C ALA A 74 11.74 -4.75 16.78
N GLU A 75 11.85 -6.03 16.51
CA GLU A 75 13.04 -6.82 16.80
C GLU A 75 14.24 -6.41 15.95
N VAL A 76 14.02 -6.18 14.63
CA VAL A 76 15.11 -5.77 13.74
C VAL A 76 15.64 -4.40 14.11
N ARG A 77 14.77 -3.48 14.55
CA ARG A 77 15.17 -2.14 14.97
C ARG A 77 16.13 -2.12 16.16
N LYS A 78 16.19 -3.19 16.92
CA LYS A 78 17.15 -3.31 18.03
C LYS A 78 18.57 -3.50 17.55
N VAL A 79 18.77 -3.98 16.31
CA VAL A 79 20.08 -4.30 15.75
C VAL A 79 20.44 -3.50 14.50
N GLY A 80 19.51 -2.72 13.96
CA GLY A 80 19.75 -1.92 12.75
C GLY A 80 18.55 -1.08 12.37
N GLU A 81 18.57 -0.58 11.14
CA GLU A 81 17.49 0.23 10.58
C GLU A 81 16.71 -0.58 9.54
N VAL A 82 15.40 -0.36 9.51
CA VAL A 82 14.51 -0.96 8.51
C VAL A 82 14.19 0.08 7.46
N VAL A 83 14.36 -0.29 6.19
CA VAL A 83 13.99 0.52 5.04
C VAL A 83 13.06 -0.32 4.18
N ILE A 84 11.90 0.22 3.84
CA ILE A 84 10.95 -0.43 2.95
C ILE A 84 11.13 0.13 1.54
N LEU A 85 11.33 -0.77 0.59
CA LEU A 85 11.38 -0.45 -0.83
C LEU A 85 10.17 -1.09 -1.48
N SER A 86 9.31 -0.29 -2.10
CA SER A 86 8.04 -0.79 -2.66
C SER A 86 7.72 -0.12 -3.98
N ASP A 87 6.99 -0.82 -4.83
CA ASP A 87 6.43 -0.27 -6.06
C ASP A 87 5.02 0.32 -5.86
N THR A 88 4.56 0.39 -4.61
CA THR A 88 3.31 1.07 -4.27
C THR A 88 3.46 2.60 -4.32
N PHE A 89 2.48 3.33 -3.84
CA PHE A 89 2.47 4.79 -3.84
C PHE A 89 2.41 5.33 -2.43
N THR A 90 3.03 6.48 -2.21
CA THR A 90 3.07 7.14 -0.90
C THR A 90 1.68 7.28 -0.29
N GLN A 91 0.71 7.70 -1.09
CA GLN A 91 -0.64 7.92 -0.63
C GLN A 91 -1.34 6.64 -0.17
N PHE A 92 -0.99 5.50 -0.75
CA PHE A 92 -1.56 4.20 -0.36
C PHE A 92 -0.81 3.59 0.82
N ALA A 93 0.49 3.77 0.86
CA ALA A 93 1.31 3.20 1.93
C ALA A 93 1.15 3.94 3.26
N GLY A 94 0.84 5.25 3.23
CA GLY A 94 0.77 6.08 4.43
C GLY A 94 -0.05 5.46 5.56
N PRO A 95 -1.31 5.05 5.33
CA PRO A 95 -2.12 4.43 6.39
C PRO A 95 -1.51 3.16 6.96
N LEU A 96 -0.75 2.41 6.17
CA LEU A 96 -0.09 1.18 6.60
C LEU A 96 1.18 1.46 7.40
N MET A 97 1.90 2.53 7.07
CA MET A 97 3.13 2.90 7.78
C MET A 97 2.87 3.21 9.25
N ALA A 98 1.73 3.83 9.56
CA ALA A 98 1.34 4.09 10.95
C ALA A 98 1.20 2.79 11.74
N LYS A 99 0.67 1.73 11.13
CA LYS A 99 0.51 0.42 11.75
C LYS A 99 1.85 -0.32 11.93
N LEU A 100 2.86 0.05 11.17
CA LEU A 100 4.18 -0.56 11.22
C LEU A 100 5.20 0.28 12.01
N ASN A 101 4.74 1.28 12.76
CA ASN A 101 5.58 2.20 13.55
C ASN A 101 6.53 3.03 12.68
N HIS A 102 6.04 3.48 11.53
CA HIS A 102 6.70 4.45 10.64
C HIS A 102 8.14 4.09 10.23
N PRO A 103 8.38 2.92 9.63
CA PRO A 103 9.70 2.64 9.04
C PRO A 103 9.97 3.56 7.86
N ALA A 104 11.23 3.76 7.51
CA ALA A 104 11.61 4.51 6.32
C ALA A 104 11.04 3.83 5.08
N LEU A 105 10.48 4.62 4.15
CA LEU A 105 9.79 4.12 2.97
C LEU A 105 10.30 4.84 1.73
N PHE A 106 10.68 4.06 0.72
CA PHE A 106 10.98 4.55 -0.62
C PHE A 106 10.01 3.91 -1.61
N CYS A 107 9.19 4.73 -2.26
CA CYS A 107 8.19 4.29 -3.23
C CYS A 107 7.83 5.44 -4.17
N ASP A 108 6.90 5.18 -5.09
CA ASP A 108 6.42 6.17 -6.02
C ASP A 108 5.37 7.09 -5.38
N THR A 109 5.02 8.16 -6.07
CA THR A 109 4.01 9.13 -5.64
C THR A 109 2.99 9.32 -6.75
N LEU A 110 1.71 9.28 -6.38
CA LEU A 110 0.61 9.51 -7.32
C LEU A 110 0.38 11.00 -7.53
N THR A 111 -0.13 11.34 -8.71
CA THR A 111 -0.70 12.66 -8.98
C THR A 111 -2.17 12.64 -8.57
N ILE A 112 -2.55 13.61 -7.72
CA ILE A 112 -3.93 13.77 -7.26
C ILE A 112 -4.42 15.12 -7.73
N ASP A 113 -5.59 15.18 -8.36
CA ASP A 113 -6.16 16.43 -8.83
C ASP A 113 -6.86 17.21 -7.70
N GLU A 114 -7.39 18.38 -8.04
CA GLU A 114 -8.02 19.30 -7.09
C GLU A 114 -9.25 18.70 -6.41
N THR A 115 -9.89 17.71 -7.04
CA THR A 115 -11.09 17.06 -6.50
C THR A 115 -10.78 15.84 -5.65
N GLY A 116 -9.51 15.46 -5.51
CA GLY A 116 -9.07 14.25 -4.82
C GLY A 116 -9.08 12.99 -5.69
N ARG A 117 -9.24 13.16 -7.01
CA ARG A 117 -9.22 12.05 -7.96
C ARG A 117 -7.78 11.66 -8.27
N VAL A 118 -7.54 10.35 -8.34
CA VAL A 118 -6.23 9.82 -8.74
C VAL A 118 -6.06 10.04 -10.24
N ALA A 119 -5.04 10.78 -10.63
CA ALA A 119 -4.80 11.19 -12.02
C ALA A 119 -3.60 10.49 -12.67
N GLY A 120 -2.83 9.73 -11.92
CA GLY A 120 -1.74 8.96 -12.49
C GLY A 120 -0.48 8.83 -11.66
#